data_f929c69886ca89202352a8017dd773a8
#
_entry.id   f929c69886ca89202352a8017dd773a8
#
_cell.length_a   1.000
_cell.length_b   1.000
_cell.length_c   1.000
_cell.angle_alpha   90.00
_cell.angle_beta   90.00
_cell.angle_gamma   90.00
#
_symmetry.space_group_name_H-M   'P 1'
#
loop_
_entity.id
_entity.type
_entity.pdbx_description
1 polymer ?
#
loop_
_entity_poly.entity_id
_entity_poly.type
_entity_poly.pdbx_seq_one_letter_code
_entity_poly.pdbx_strand_id
1 'polypeptide(L)'
;MRATLIAVLAGLACGTAVAQQANVNLDHDPQKNTENLVPFSAALNSPDVRDDRTVTFRLKAPEARTVSLAGVAMLTALGQEKPVPFQRGPDGVWSLTVGPLRPDMYVYHLVVDGVQVADPNNTVAAFTAMPPYSHLVVHGDGPAYYDARDVPHGTVARHVYHSGVTSGERELYVYTPPGYDRAKTYPVLYLVGGSGELPHNWVYDGRVSFIMDNLLAEGKVVPMVIAIPNNQVVHRNHPRHVELTFPTFEAELRQHVIPLVERQYNVRTDPKGRALAGLSMGGRHTMFVGLKSLDLFGSFGVLSAGDVDSETSIAAFLNDPDVNRKVDYLFVG
;
A
#
# COMPACT_ATOMS: atom_id res chain seq x y z
N MET A 1 -9.70 45.39 35.86
CA MET A 1 -9.22 45.46 34.47
C MET A 1 -10.07 44.50 33.63
N ARG A 2 -11.01 45.02 32.87
CA ARG A 2 -11.88 44.22 31.98
C ARG A 2 -11.24 44.23 30.60
N ALA A 3 -10.89 43.09 30.05
CA ALA A 3 -10.45 42.93 28.68
C ALA A 3 -11.67 42.78 27.78
N THR A 4 -11.87 43.71 26.88
CA THR A 4 -12.94 43.74 25.89
C THR A 4 -12.49 42.91 24.69
N LEU A 5 -13.16 41.80 24.41
CA LEU A 5 -12.97 40.98 23.21
C LEU A 5 -13.75 41.66 22.07
N ILE A 6 -13.05 42.17 21.07
CA ILE A 6 -13.66 42.70 19.83
C ILE A 6 -13.80 41.49 18.87
N ALA A 7 -15.03 41.04 18.67
CA ALA A 7 -15.38 40.08 17.63
C ALA A 7 -15.57 40.86 16.31
N VAL A 8 -14.67 40.65 15.36
CA VAL A 8 -14.84 41.12 13.97
C VAL A 8 -15.67 40.08 13.24
N LEU A 9 -16.95 40.33 13.08
CA LEU A 9 -17.83 39.63 12.16
C LEU A 9 -17.54 40.12 10.74
N ALA A 10 -16.69 39.42 9.99
CA ALA A 10 -16.62 39.59 8.56
C ALA A 10 -17.83 38.89 7.92
N GLY A 11 -18.79 39.68 7.46
CA GLY A 11 -19.92 39.14 6.69
C GLY A 11 -19.44 38.57 5.36
N LEU A 12 -19.47 37.27 5.24
CA LEU A 12 -19.32 36.55 3.97
C LEU A 12 -20.61 36.77 3.17
N ALA A 13 -20.54 37.63 2.18
CA ALA A 13 -21.54 37.67 1.09
C ALA A 13 -21.41 36.38 0.31
N CYS A 14 -22.19 35.38 0.68
CA CYS A 14 -22.32 34.11 -0.07
C CYS A 14 -23.29 34.38 -1.24
N GLY A 15 -22.76 34.77 -2.37
CA GLY A 15 -23.55 35.00 -3.58
C GLY A 15 -22.84 34.49 -4.82
N THR A 16 -23.41 33.52 -5.47
CA THR A 16 -23.24 33.15 -6.90
C THR A 16 -21.87 32.71 -7.44
N ALA A 17 -20.79 32.78 -6.67
CA ALA A 17 -19.48 32.32 -7.13
C ALA A 17 -19.30 30.79 -7.06
N VAL A 18 -20.15 30.07 -6.30
CA VAL A 18 -20.01 28.61 -6.12
C VAL A 18 -20.45 27.83 -7.36
N ALA A 19 -21.41 28.34 -8.14
CA ALA A 19 -21.89 27.65 -9.34
C ALA A 19 -20.88 27.70 -10.50
N GLN A 20 -19.99 28.68 -10.52
CA GLN A 20 -19.00 28.83 -11.58
C GLN A 20 -17.72 28.01 -11.32
N GLN A 21 -17.44 27.63 -10.07
CA GLN A 21 -16.34 26.75 -9.73
C GLN A 21 -16.60 25.28 -10.03
N ALA A 22 -17.84 24.85 -10.15
CA ALA A 22 -18.20 23.46 -10.48
C ALA A 22 -17.76 23.04 -11.90
N ASN A 23 -17.38 23.99 -12.77
CA ASN A 23 -17.00 23.72 -14.16
C ASN A 23 -15.50 23.94 -14.44
N VAL A 24 -14.66 24.10 -13.42
CA VAL A 24 -13.25 24.49 -13.62
C VAL A 24 -12.32 23.31 -13.94
N ASN A 25 -12.78 22.10 -13.86
CA ASN A 25 -11.92 20.94 -14.07
C ASN A 25 -12.29 20.13 -15.31
N LEU A 26 -12.46 20.78 -16.44
CA LEU A 26 -12.93 20.14 -17.68
C LEU A 26 -11.84 19.34 -18.40
N ASP A 27 -10.56 19.63 -18.12
CA ASP A 27 -9.43 18.94 -18.76
C ASP A 27 -8.89 17.77 -17.90
N HIS A 28 -9.45 17.60 -16.73
CA HIS A 28 -9.05 16.53 -15.83
C HIS A 28 -9.93 15.32 -16.03
N ASP A 29 -9.38 14.23 -16.55
CA ASP A 29 -10.05 12.96 -16.68
C ASP A 29 -9.86 12.16 -15.37
N PRO A 30 -10.89 12.08 -14.49
CA PRO A 30 -10.79 11.37 -13.23
C PRO A 30 -10.62 9.85 -13.42
N GLN A 31 -10.90 9.32 -14.60
CA GLN A 31 -10.65 7.90 -14.90
C GLN A 31 -9.18 7.62 -15.21
N LYS A 32 -8.47 8.62 -15.76
CA LYS A 32 -7.04 8.53 -16.05
C LYS A 32 -6.17 8.87 -14.85
N ASN A 33 -6.72 9.64 -13.90
CA ASN A 33 -6.07 9.98 -12.64
C ASN A 33 -6.99 9.64 -11.47
N THR A 34 -6.99 8.39 -11.06
CA THR A 34 -7.82 7.88 -9.97
C THR A 34 -7.51 8.53 -8.62
N GLU A 35 -6.35 9.14 -8.47
CA GLU A 35 -5.96 9.84 -7.25
C GLU A 35 -6.43 11.29 -7.24
N ASN A 36 -6.90 11.84 -8.36
CA ASN A 36 -7.26 13.25 -8.54
C ASN A 36 -6.20 14.25 -8.06
N LEU A 37 -4.95 13.81 -8.03
CA LEU A 37 -3.82 14.61 -7.56
C LEU A 37 -3.15 15.27 -8.76
N VAL A 38 -3.52 16.52 -9.03
CA VAL A 38 -2.80 17.35 -9.97
C VAL A 38 -1.71 18.10 -9.22
N PRO A 39 -0.43 17.97 -9.57
CA PRO A 39 0.63 18.72 -8.93
C PRO A 39 0.38 20.22 -9.09
N PHE A 40 0.28 20.94 -7.98
CA PHE A 40 0.04 22.39 -8.00
C PHE A 40 1.14 23.17 -8.75
N SER A 41 2.35 22.62 -8.80
CA SER A 41 3.53 23.28 -9.38
C SER A 41 4.16 22.49 -10.53
N ALA A 42 3.53 21.43 -11.05
CA ALA A 42 4.10 20.65 -12.14
C ALA A 42 4.17 21.51 -13.40
N ALA A 43 5.38 21.89 -13.75
CA ALA A 43 5.64 22.60 -14.99
C ALA A 43 5.62 21.67 -16.21
N LEU A 44 5.69 20.36 -15.98
CA LEU A 44 5.73 19.32 -17.01
C LEU A 44 4.67 18.25 -16.71
N ASN A 45 3.94 17.83 -17.74
CA ASN A 45 3.08 16.65 -17.65
C ASN A 45 3.97 15.39 -17.67
N SER A 46 4.15 14.75 -16.50
CA SER A 46 4.95 13.53 -16.33
C SER A 46 4.49 12.76 -15.09
N PRO A 47 4.28 11.45 -15.19
CA PRO A 47 4.18 10.67 -16.43
C PRO A 47 2.92 11.04 -17.23
N ASP A 48 3.05 11.07 -18.56
CA ASP A 48 1.97 11.35 -19.51
C ASP A 48 1.54 10.03 -20.15
N VAL A 49 0.44 9.47 -19.64
CA VAL A 49 -0.12 8.20 -20.11
C VAL A 49 -1.13 8.47 -21.21
N ARG A 50 -0.91 7.88 -22.39
CA ARG A 50 -1.76 8.05 -23.56
C ARG A 50 -2.76 6.90 -23.70
N ASP A 51 -3.76 7.12 -24.53
CA ASP A 51 -4.82 6.11 -24.81
C ASP A 51 -4.26 4.82 -25.43
N ASP A 52 -3.18 4.90 -26.18
CA ASP A 52 -2.47 3.74 -26.72
C ASP A 52 -1.57 3.04 -25.69
N ARG A 53 -1.61 3.50 -24.45
CA ARG A 53 -0.80 3.01 -23.31
C ARG A 53 0.70 3.22 -23.47
N THR A 54 1.11 4.12 -24.36
CA THR A 54 2.46 4.66 -24.30
C THR A 54 2.56 5.68 -23.17
N VAL A 55 3.73 5.78 -22.54
CA VAL A 55 3.97 6.66 -21.41
C VAL A 55 5.17 7.52 -21.69
N THR A 56 5.00 8.83 -21.59
CA THR A 56 6.11 9.78 -21.72
C THR A 56 6.46 10.36 -20.36
N PHE A 57 7.69 10.11 -19.94
CA PHE A 57 8.31 10.71 -18.77
C PHE A 57 9.08 11.96 -19.17
N ARG A 58 9.05 13.02 -18.34
CA ARG A 58 9.75 14.28 -18.57
C ARG A 58 10.36 14.78 -17.26
N LEU A 59 11.60 15.27 -17.34
CA LEU A 59 12.28 15.88 -16.19
C LEU A 59 13.05 17.12 -16.67
N LYS A 60 12.82 18.26 -16.02
CA LYS A 60 13.64 19.46 -16.24
C LYS A 60 14.86 19.40 -15.33
N ALA A 61 16.01 19.08 -15.92
CA ALA A 61 17.29 18.98 -15.23
C ALA A 61 18.42 19.48 -16.15
N PRO A 62 18.52 20.81 -16.35
CA PRO A 62 19.43 21.38 -17.34
C PRO A 62 20.90 21.11 -17.03
N GLU A 63 21.28 20.96 -15.77
CA GLU A 63 22.67 20.70 -15.36
C GLU A 63 23.01 19.21 -15.26
N ALA A 64 22.00 18.30 -15.35
CA ALA A 64 22.25 16.87 -15.30
C ALA A 64 23.02 16.39 -16.55
N ARG A 65 23.93 15.46 -16.34
CA ARG A 65 24.69 14.78 -17.40
C ARG A 65 23.98 13.53 -17.89
N THR A 66 23.27 12.85 -17.01
CA THR A 66 22.53 11.62 -17.31
C THR A 66 21.21 11.58 -16.57
N VAL A 67 20.15 11.13 -17.24
CA VAL A 67 18.86 10.81 -16.64
C VAL A 67 18.40 9.47 -17.20
N SER A 68 17.93 8.57 -16.34
CA SER A 68 17.43 7.26 -16.75
C SER A 68 16.18 6.87 -15.96
N LEU A 69 15.30 6.08 -16.57
CA LEU A 69 14.17 5.41 -15.93
C LEU A 69 14.65 4.08 -15.33
N ALA A 70 14.26 3.81 -14.09
CA ALA A 70 14.61 2.58 -13.39
C ALA A 70 13.46 2.09 -12.50
N GLY A 71 13.67 0.97 -11.82
CA GLY A 71 12.68 0.28 -10.99
C GLY A 71 12.42 -1.13 -11.50
N VAL A 72 12.47 -2.13 -10.63
CA VAL A 72 12.40 -3.55 -11.04
C VAL A 72 11.12 -3.84 -11.83
N ALA A 73 9.96 -3.43 -11.30
CA ALA A 73 8.67 -3.65 -11.96
C ALA A 73 8.61 -2.98 -13.35
N MET A 74 9.06 -1.73 -13.43
CA MET A 74 9.09 -0.98 -14.69
C MET A 74 10.04 -1.62 -15.70
N LEU A 75 11.27 -1.93 -15.31
CA LEU A 75 12.25 -2.55 -16.20
C LEU A 75 11.81 -3.93 -16.69
N THR A 76 11.21 -4.74 -15.81
CA THR A 76 10.63 -6.03 -16.17
C THR A 76 9.53 -5.86 -17.23
N ALA A 77 8.63 -4.91 -17.03
CA ALA A 77 7.56 -4.61 -18.00
C ALA A 77 8.08 -4.18 -19.37
N LEU A 78 9.23 -3.53 -19.40
CA LEU A 78 9.90 -3.08 -20.63
C LEU A 78 10.82 -4.16 -21.23
N GLY A 79 11.00 -5.32 -20.58
CA GLY A 79 11.96 -6.32 -21.00
C GLY A 79 13.42 -5.84 -20.91
N GLN A 80 13.71 -4.95 -19.96
CA GLN A 80 15.02 -4.35 -19.77
C GLN A 80 15.67 -4.83 -18.47
N GLU A 81 16.98 -5.01 -18.49
CA GLU A 81 17.77 -5.37 -17.30
C GLU A 81 18.47 -4.15 -16.68
N LYS A 82 18.57 -3.07 -17.42
CA LYS A 82 19.31 -1.85 -17.04
C LYS A 82 18.43 -0.62 -17.16
N PRO A 83 18.72 0.45 -16.39
CA PRO A 83 18.03 1.72 -16.53
C PRO A 83 17.99 2.23 -17.97
N VAL A 84 16.83 2.71 -18.41
CA VAL A 84 16.57 3.19 -19.77
C VAL A 84 16.89 4.69 -19.84
N PRO A 85 17.86 5.13 -20.69
CA PRO A 85 18.28 6.51 -20.72
C PRO A 85 17.24 7.42 -21.37
N PHE A 86 17.11 8.64 -20.83
CA PHE A 86 16.34 9.72 -21.43
C PHE A 86 17.15 10.45 -22.51
N GLN A 87 16.44 11.13 -23.39
CA GLN A 87 17.03 12.07 -24.37
C GLN A 87 16.88 13.50 -23.83
N ARG A 88 17.97 14.26 -23.93
CA ARG A 88 18.02 15.67 -23.51
C ARG A 88 17.57 16.58 -24.66
N GLY A 89 16.54 17.40 -24.39
CA GLY A 89 16.12 18.48 -25.28
C GLY A 89 16.97 19.74 -25.14
N PRO A 90 16.85 20.70 -26.09
CA PRO A 90 17.63 21.94 -26.10
C PRO A 90 17.29 22.88 -24.93
N ASP A 91 16.12 22.75 -24.36
CA ASP A 91 15.59 23.50 -23.20
C ASP A 91 16.00 22.92 -21.85
N GLY A 92 16.81 21.86 -21.83
CA GLY A 92 17.24 21.16 -20.64
C GLY A 92 16.16 20.21 -20.05
N VAL A 93 15.10 19.94 -20.81
CA VAL A 93 14.12 18.92 -20.50
C VAL A 93 14.59 17.57 -21.04
N TRP A 94 14.63 16.60 -20.14
CA TRP A 94 14.91 15.20 -20.47
C TRP A 94 13.59 14.49 -20.70
N SER A 95 13.48 13.67 -21.73
CA SER A 95 12.28 12.93 -22.07
C SER A 95 12.56 11.49 -22.48
N LEU A 96 11.62 10.61 -22.15
CA LEU A 96 11.62 9.21 -22.56
C LEU A 96 10.17 8.77 -22.78
N THR A 97 9.89 8.18 -23.94
CA THR A 97 8.62 7.52 -24.20
C THR A 97 8.83 6.01 -24.25
N VAL A 98 8.00 5.27 -23.52
CA VAL A 98 8.04 3.81 -23.46
C VAL A 98 6.66 3.22 -23.71
N GLY A 99 6.58 1.91 -23.93
CA GLY A 99 5.33 1.19 -24.12
C GLY A 99 5.08 0.79 -25.58
N PRO A 100 3.82 0.35 -25.89
CA PRO A 100 2.67 0.34 -24.97
C PRO A 100 2.86 -0.61 -23.80
N LEU A 101 2.49 -0.16 -22.61
CA LEU A 101 2.53 -0.98 -21.38
C LEU A 101 1.22 -1.78 -21.23
N ARG A 102 1.30 -2.91 -20.57
CA ARG A 102 0.08 -3.64 -20.15
C ARG A 102 -0.67 -2.81 -19.10
N PRO A 103 -2.00 -2.92 -19.03
CA PRO A 103 -2.76 -2.34 -17.91
C PRO A 103 -2.29 -2.94 -16.59
N ASP A 104 -1.72 -2.09 -15.74
CA ASP A 104 -1.23 -2.48 -14.42
C ASP A 104 -0.79 -1.25 -13.61
N MET A 105 -0.38 -1.49 -12.37
CA MET A 105 0.28 -0.52 -11.50
C MET A 105 1.79 -0.77 -11.53
N TYR A 106 2.56 0.27 -11.83
CA TYR A 106 4.01 0.21 -11.92
C TYR A 106 4.66 1.10 -10.88
N VAL A 107 5.75 0.60 -10.30
CA VAL A 107 6.62 1.38 -9.42
C VAL A 107 7.90 1.68 -10.17
N TYR A 108 8.30 2.95 -10.19
CA TYR A 108 9.50 3.41 -10.87
C TYR A 108 10.23 4.51 -10.10
N HIS A 109 11.44 4.81 -10.51
CA HIS A 109 12.19 5.97 -10.06
C HIS A 109 13.08 6.47 -11.20
N LEU A 110 13.56 7.68 -11.04
CA LEU A 110 14.55 8.24 -11.94
C LEU A 110 15.94 8.08 -11.34
N VAL A 111 16.95 7.96 -12.20
CA VAL A 111 18.36 8.01 -11.80
C VAL A 111 18.98 9.22 -12.48
N VAL A 112 19.36 10.23 -11.70
CA VAL A 112 19.95 11.49 -12.15
C VAL A 112 21.39 11.52 -11.69
N ASP A 113 22.32 11.50 -12.63
CA ASP A 113 23.78 11.47 -12.38
C ASP A 113 24.20 10.40 -11.35
N GLY A 114 23.55 9.24 -11.40
CA GLY A 114 23.79 8.12 -10.48
C GLY A 114 23.00 8.16 -9.17
N VAL A 115 22.23 9.21 -8.92
CA VAL A 115 21.40 9.33 -7.71
C VAL A 115 19.95 8.91 -8.01
N GLN A 116 19.42 7.98 -7.22
CA GLN A 116 18.01 7.61 -7.28
C GLN A 116 17.13 8.74 -6.71
N VAL A 117 16.11 9.15 -7.47
CA VAL A 117 15.14 10.16 -7.07
C VAL A 117 13.72 9.70 -7.46
N ALA A 118 12.73 10.04 -6.67
CA ALA A 118 11.33 9.98 -7.12
C ALA A 118 11.13 11.00 -8.26
N ASP A 119 10.16 10.74 -9.14
CA ASP A 119 9.81 11.70 -10.18
C ASP A 119 9.18 12.96 -9.55
N PRO A 120 9.83 14.11 -9.62
CA PRO A 120 9.32 15.33 -8.98
C PRO A 120 8.04 15.88 -9.64
N ASN A 121 7.69 15.41 -10.83
CA ASN A 121 6.46 15.80 -11.52
C ASN A 121 5.30 14.85 -11.21
N ASN A 122 5.56 13.72 -10.53
CA ASN A 122 4.55 12.75 -10.15
C ASN A 122 4.24 12.89 -8.65
N THR A 123 3.01 13.30 -8.32
CA THR A 123 2.58 13.45 -6.93
C THR A 123 2.24 12.15 -6.24
N VAL A 124 2.11 11.05 -7.00
CA VAL A 124 1.84 9.73 -6.44
C VAL A 124 3.16 9.06 -6.12
N ALA A 125 3.62 9.26 -4.90
CA ALA A 125 4.85 8.68 -4.39
C ALA A 125 4.58 7.57 -3.39
N ALA A 126 5.35 6.49 -3.47
CA ALA A 126 5.37 5.45 -2.44
C ALA A 126 6.29 5.89 -1.31
N PHE A 127 5.75 5.99 -0.11
CA PHE A 127 6.51 6.25 1.10
C PHE A 127 6.85 4.93 1.78
N THR A 128 8.06 4.45 1.57
CA THR A 128 8.57 3.23 2.19
C THR A 128 9.74 3.57 3.12
N ALA A 129 10.20 2.60 3.91
CA ALA A 129 11.46 2.73 4.64
C ALA A 129 12.70 2.63 3.71
N MET A 130 12.48 2.49 2.41
CA MET A 130 13.48 2.56 1.34
C MET A 130 13.41 3.91 0.62
N PRO A 131 14.37 4.25 -0.25
CA PRO A 131 14.28 5.46 -1.06
C PRO A 131 12.92 5.55 -1.78
N PRO A 132 12.31 6.73 -1.87
CA PRO A 132 10.97 6.89 -2.41
C PRO A 132 10.91 6.47 -3.89
N TYR A 133 9.80 5.85 -4.24
CA TYR A 133 9.43 5.52 -5.62
C TYR A 133 8.24 6.36 -6.05
N SER A 134 8.03 6.44 -7.36
CA SER A 134 6.83 7.00 -7.95
C SER A 134 5.93 5.89 -8.49
N HIS A 135 4.62 6.08 -8.41
CA HIS A 135 3.64 5.16 -8.95
C HIS A 135 3.12 5.62 -10.30
N LEU A 136 2.86 4.68 -11.16
CA LEU A 136 2.21 4.86 -12.44
C LEU A 136 1.08 3.84 -12.57
N VAL A 137 -0.11 4.29 -12.90
CA VAL A 137 -1.24 3.43 -13.25
C VAL A 137 -1.46 3.53 -14.76
N VAL A 138 -1.46 2.39 -15.43
CA VAL A 138 -1.85 2.26 -16.84
C VAL A 138 -3.19 1.52 -16.87
N HIS A 139 -4.24 2.23 -17.25
CA HIS A 139 -5.58 1.67 -17.31
C HIS A 139 -5.78 0.78 -18.53
N GLY A 140 -6.67 -0.23 -18.39
CA GLY A 140 -7.17 -1.04 -19.48
C GLY A 140 -8.42 -0.47 -20.11
N ASP A 141 -9.07 -1.27 -20.94
CA ASP A 141 -10.32 -0.90 -21.62
C ASP A 141 -11.54 -0.92 -20.67
N GLY A 142 -11.37 -1.39 -19.46
CA GLY A 142 -12.38 -1.42 -18.40
C GLY A 142 -11.75 -1.26 -17.01
N PRO A 143 -12.58 -1.04 -15.98
CA PRO A 143 -12.08 -0.81 -14.63
C PRO A 143 -11.41 -2.06 -14.06
N ALA A 144 -10.20 -1.90 -13.51
CA ALA A 144 -9.54 -2.95 -12.78
C ALA A 144 -10.16 -3.13 -11.38
N TYR A 145 -9.92 -4.29 -10.76
CA TYR A 145 -10.42 -4.56 -9.41
C TYR A 145 -9.80 -3.66 -8.33
N TYR A 146 -8.67 -3.05 -8.62
CA TYR A 146 -7.97 -2.10 -7.74
C TYR A 146 -8.28 -0.62 -8.04
N ASP A 147 -9.09 -0.32 -9.06
CA ASP A 147 -9.49 1.05 -9.36
C ASP A 147 -10.52 1.58 -8.35
N ALA A 148 -10.47 2.88 -8.08
CA ALA A 148 -11.56 3.54 -7.38
C ALA A 148 -12.81 3.51 -8.27
N ARG A 149 -13.91 2.93 -7.76
CA ARG A 149 -15.18 2.78 -8.49
C ARG A 149 -16.30 3.42 -7.69
N ASP A 150 -17.37 3.81 -8.34
CA ASP A 150 -18.58 4.34 -7.69
C ASP A 150 -19.35 3.20 -7.01
N VAL A 151 -18.85 2.78 -5.86
CA VAL A 151 -19.44 1.75 -4.99
C VAL A 151 -19.39 2.23 -3.53
N PRO A 152 -20.16 1.65 -2.63
CA PRO A 152 -20.00 1.97 -1.20
C PRO A 152 -18.57 1.69 -0.73
N HIS A 153 -17.96 2.67 -0.05
CA HIS A 153 -16.58 2.58 0.43
C HIS A 153 -16.50 2.30 1.93
N GLY A 154 -15.50 1.51 2.31
CA GLY A 154 -15.10 1.29 3.68
C GLY A 154 -14.30 2.46 4.26
N THR A 155 -13.84 2.29 5.48
CA THR A 155 -13.02 3.30 6.17
C THR A 155 -11.67 2.71 6.55
N VAL A 156 -10.60 3.49 6.37
CA VAL A 156 -9.26 3.16 6.84
C VAL A 156 -8.93 4.05 8.04
N ALA A 157 -8.69 3.45 9.19
CA ALA A 157 -8.26 4.13 10.41
C ALA A 157 -6.78 3.86 10.68
N ARG A 158 -6.03 4.90 11.05
CA ARG A 158 -4.65 4.79 11.54
C ARG A 158 -4.66 4.85 13.06
N HIS A 159 -4.13 3.81 13.69
CA HIS A 159 -3.90 3.75 15.13
C HIS A 159 -2.42 3.92 15.43
N VAL A 160 -2.10 4.70 16.46
CA VAL A 160 -0.76 4.81 17.03
C VAL A 160 -0.81 4.26 18.44
N TYR A 161 0.14 3.42 18.80
CA TYR A 161 0.21 2.81 20.12
C TYR A 161 1.67 2.64 20.57
N HIS A 162 1.89 2.67 21.86
CA HIS A 162 3.20 2.34 22.43
C HIS A 162 3.35 0.83 22.58
N SER A 163 4.43 0.27 22.03
CA SER A 163 4.76 -1.15 22.14
C SER A 163 5.81 -1.38 23.20
N GLY A 164 5.50 -2.21 24.19
CA GLY A 164 6.48 -2.70 25.15
C GLY A 164 7.49 -3.69 24.55
N VAL A 165 7.13 -4.33 23.43
CA VAL A 165 7.99 -5.30 22.72
C VAL A 165 9.12 -4.59 21.99
N THR A 166 8.81 -3.49 21.29
CA THR A 166 9.79 -2.72 20.50
C THR A 166 10.27 -1.46 21.22
N SER A 167 9.73 -1.17 22.41
CA SER A 167 10.05 0.00 23.23
C SER A 167 9.87 1.33 22.48
N GLY A 168 8.79 1.44 21.69
CA GLY A 168 8.54 2.64 20.88
C GLY A 168 7.13 2.74 20.35
N GLU A 169 6.86 3.87 19.68
CA GLU A 169 5.58 4.10 19.02
C GLU A 169 5.48 3.26 17.75
N ARG A 170 4.31 2.64 17.58
CA ARG A 170 3.99 1.77 16.45
C ARG A 170 2.70 2.21 15.79
N GLU A 171 2.56 1.84 14.53
CA GLU A 171 1.37 2.12 13.73
C GLU A 171 0.66 0.83 13.31
N LEU A 172 -0.67 0.91 13.30
CA LEU A 172 -1.57 -0.10 12.78
C LEU A 172 -2.60 0.60 11.90
N TYR A 173 -2.76 0.17 10.67
CA TYR A 173 -3.87 0.60 9.83
C TYR A 173 -4.97 -0.46 9.87
N VAL A 174 -6.22 -0.02 9.94
CA VAL A 174 -7.37 -0.93 9.98
C VAL A 174 -8.42 -0.47 8.98
N TYR A 175 -8.71 -1.32 8.01
CA TYR A 175 -9.85 -1.15 7.13
C TYR A 175 -11.09 -1.81 7.75
N THR A 176 -12.22 -1.10 7.69
CA THR A 176 -13.56 -1.63 8.02
C THR A 176 -14.44 -1.57 6.76
N PRO A 177 -15.27 -2.59 6.50
CA PRO A 177 -16.07 -2.65 5.27
C PRO A 177 -17.15 -1.55 5.26
N PRO A 178 -17.70 -1.23 4.07
CA PRO A 178 -18.85 -0.33 3.95
C PRO A 178 -20.00 -0.76 4.86
N GLY A 179 -20.56 0.20 5.58
CA GLY A 179 -21.65 -0.07 6.53
C GLY A 179 -21.21 -0.91 7.74
N TYR A 180 -19.94 -0.83 8.14
CA TYR A 180 -19.45 -1.49 9.35
C TYR A 180 -20.32 -1.13 10.57
N ASP A 181 -20.79 -2.14 11.26
CA ASP A 181 -21.68 -2.03 12.42
C ASP A 181 -21.06 -2.77 13.62
N ARG A 182 -20.82 -2.04 14.70
CA ARG A 182 -20.27 -2.63 15.94
C ARG A 182 -21.16 -3.68 16.60
N ALA A 183 -22.44 -3.75 16.24
CA ALA A 183 -23.35 -4.80 16.72
C ALA A 183 -23.13 -6.14 16.01
N LYS A 184 -22.43 -6.15 14.86
CA LYS A 184 -22.11 -7.35 14.10
C LYS A 184 -20.66 -7.76 14.33
N THR A 185 -20.40 -9.06 14.33
CA THR A 185 -19.06 -9.62 14.48
C THR A 185 -18.48 -10.00 13.13
N TYR A 186 -17.26 -9.56 12.85
CA TYR A 186 -16.59 -9.74 11.56
C TYR A 186 -15.37 -10.67 11.67
N PRO A 187 -15.07 -11.48 10.66
CA PRO A 187 -13.76 -12.10 10.56
C PRO A 187 -12.69 -11.01 10.39
N VAL A 188 -11.44 -11.31 10.73
CA VAL A 188 -10.33 -10.38 10.61
C VAL A 188 -9.17 -10.99 9.85
N LEU A 189 -8.65 -10.23 8.87
CA LEU A 189 -7.42 -10.52 8.14
C LEU A 189 -6.30 -9.62 8.69
N TYR A 190 -5.22 -10.22 9.17
CA TYR A 190 -3.98 -9.53 9.46
C TYR A 190 -3.09 -9.60 8.20
N LEU A 191 -2.86 -8.43 7.56
CA LEU A 191 -2.19 -8.33 6.28
C LEU A 191 -0.82 -7.67 6.44
N VAL A 192 0.24 -8.40 6.13
CA VAL A 192 1.62 -8.04 6.47
C VAL A 192 2.41 -7.64 5.23
N GLY A 193 3.09 -6.51 5.30
CA GLY A 193 3.90 -5.96 4.22
C GLY A 193 5.23 -6.68 4.01
N GLY A 194 5.87 -6.37 2.89
CA GLY A 194 7.19 -6.85 2.52
C GLY A 194 8.32 -6.19 3.31
N SER A 195 9.55 -6.47 2.89
CA SER A 195 10.74 -5.88 3.50
C SER A 195 10.83 -4.39 3.17
N GLY A 196 10.92 -3.54 4.20
CA GLY A 196 10.98 -2.08 4.05
C GLY A 196 9.63 -1.42 3.77
N GLU A 197 8.54 -2.18 3.70
CA GLU A 197 7.19 -1.63 3.59
C GLU A 197 6.68 -1.23 4.97
N LEU A 198 5.86 -0.18 4.98
CA LEU A 198 5.13 0.31 6.14
C LEU A 198 3.64 -0.05 5.99
N PRO A 199 2.84 -0.03 7.06
CA PRO A 199 1.44 -0.46 6.99
C PRO A 199 0.62 0.25 5.91
N HIS A 200 0.88 1.51 5.66
CA HIS A 200 0.16 2.30 4.66
C HIS A 200 0.42 1.85 3.21
N ASN A 201 1.50 1.09 2.94
CA ASN A 201 1.76 0.59 1.58
C ASN A 201 0.63 -0.32 1.07
N TRP A 202 0.05 -1.17 1.93
CA TRP A 202 -1.13 -1.95 1.54
C TRP A 202 -2.35 -1.08 1.22
N VAL A 203 -2.46 0.10 1.82
CA VAL A 203 -3.56 1.05 1.58
C VAL A 203 -3.37 1.81 0.28
N TYR A 204 -2.19 2.42 0.10
CA TYR A 204 -1.94 3.32 -1.04
C TYR A 204 -1.40 2.59 -2.26
N ASP A 205 -0.42 1.72 -2.07
CA ASP A 205 0.23 1.00 -3.15
C ASP A 205 -0.54 -0.28 -3.50
N GLY A 206 -0.91 -1.05 -2.48
CA GLY A 206 -1.70 -2.28 -2.62
C GLY A 206 -3.19 -2.06 -2.85
N ARG A 207 -3.70 -0.84 -2.63
CA ARG A 207 -5.10 -0.42 -2.84
C ARG A 207 -6.13 -1.35 -2.20
N VAL A 208 -5.78 -1.93 -1.06
CA VAL A 208 -6.59 -2.97 -0.41
C VAL A 208 -8.02 -2.52 -0.13
N SER A 209 -8.25 -1.24 0.19
CA SER A 209 -9.59 -0.70 0.42
C SER A 209 -10.43 -0.75 -0.86
N PHE A 210 -9.91 -0.28 -2.00
CA PHE A 210 -10.64 -0.32 -3.27
C PHE A 210 -10.90 -1.76 -3.73
N ILE A 211 -9.91 -2.65 -3.58
CA ILE A 211 -10.07 -4.08 -3.89
C ILE A 211 -11.23 -4.66 -3.08
N MET A 212 -11.25 -4.41 -1.78
CA MET A 212 -12.30 -4.93 -0.90
C MET A 212 -13.67 -4.33 -1.21
N ASP A 213 -13.75 -3.03 -1.40
CA ASP A 213 -15.00 -2.34 -1.72
C ASP A 213 -15.61 -2.86 -3.02
N ASN A 214 -14.78 -2.99 -4.06
CA ASN A 214 -15.20 -3.53 -5.36
C ASN A 214 -15.68 -4.99 -5.26
N LEU A 215 -14.92 -5.84 -4.57
CA LEU A 215 -15.28 -7.26 -4.41
C LEU A 215 -16.53 -7.43 -3.54
N LEU A 216 -16.74 -6.57 -2.54
CA LEU A 216 -17.95 -6.55 -1.73
C LEU A 216 -19.17 -6.14 -2.56
N ALA A 217 -19.04 -5.10 -3.39
CA ALA A 217 -20.10 -4.65 -4.29
C ALA A 217 -20.47 -5.73 -5.33
N GLU A 218 -19.50 -6.54 -5.74
CA GLU A 218 -19.70 -7.68 -6.65
C GLU A 218 -20.18 -8.97 -5.94
N GLY A 219 -20.30 -8.97 -4.60
CA GLY A 219 -20.66 -10.16 -3.82
C GLY A 219 -19.64 -11.28 -3.84
N LYS A 220 -18.38 -10.98 -4.16
CA LYS A 220 -17.28 -11.96 -4.31
C LYS A 220 -16.49 -12.19 -3.03
N VAL A 221 -16.70 -11.39 -2.01
CA VAL A 221 -16.02 -11.50 -0.72
C VAL A 221 -17.00 -11.23 0.43
N VAL A 222 -16.73 -11.80 1.59
CA VAL A 222 -17.50 -11.50 2.80
C VAL A 222 -17.00 -10.23 3.47
N PRO A 223 -17.87 -9.43 4.10
CA PRO A 223 -17.43 -8.29 4.89
C PRO A 223 -16.47 -8.72 6.00
N MET A 224 -15.30 -8.10 6.05
CA MET A 224 -14.26 -8.38 7.05
C MET A 224 -13.52 -7.12 7.47
N VAL A 225 -12.90 -7.17 8.63
CA VAL A 225 -11.93 -6.18 9.09
C VAL A 225 -10.55 -6.59 8.56
N ILE A 226 -9.75 -5.64 8.06
CA ILE A 226 -8.36 -5.90 7.70
C ILE A 226 -7.45 -5.06 8.58
N ALA A 227 -6.61 -5.72 9.36
CA ALA A 227 -5.62 -5.10 10.21
C ALA A 227 -4.23 -5.20 9.55
N ILE A 228 -3.56 -4.09 9.38
CA ILE A 228 -2.28 -3.99 8.67
C ILE A 228 -1.22 -3.52 9.67
N PRO A 229 -0.54 -4.46 10.37
CA PRO A 229 0.49 -4.13 11.34
C PRO A 229 1.81 -3.76 10.68
N ASN A 230 2.62 -2.97 11.38
CA ASN A 230 3.99 -2.73 10.99
C ASN A 230 4.87 -3.93 11.39
N ASN A 231 5.41 -4.65 10.41
CA ASN A 231 6.27 -5.80 10.62
C ASN A 231 7.77 -5.46 10.72
N GLN A 232 8.14 -4.18 10.57
CA GLN A 232 9.52 -3.73 10.76
C GLN A 232 9.81 -3.58 12.27
N VAL A 233 9.92 -4.71 12.96
CA VAL A 233 10.04 -4.76 14.45
C VAL A 233 11.50 -4.78 14.92
N VAL A 234 12.43 -5.12 14.04
CA VAL A 234 13.88 -5.14 14.31
C VAL A 234 14.59 -4.35 13.23
N HIS A 235 15.43 -3.41 13.61
CA HIS A 235 16.17 -2.61 12.64
C HIS A 235 17.02 -3.50 11.72
N ARG A 236 17.01 -3.23 10.41
CA ARG A 236 17.64 -4.09 9.40
C ARG A 236 19.13 -4.27 9.59
N ASN A 237 19.83 -3.27 10.15
CA ASN A 237 21.27 -3.32 10.45
C ASN A 237 21.57 -3.94 11.84
N HIS A 238 20.55 -4.43 12.54
CA HIS A 238 20.79 -5.12 13.81
C HIS A 238 21.53 -6.43 13.55
N PRO A 239 22.64 -6.74 14.29
CA PRO A 239 23.46 -7.95 14.04
C PRO A 239 22.67 -9.26 14.05
N ARG A 240 21.61 -9.31 14.86
CA ARG A 240 20.73 -10.48 14.99
C ARG A 240 19.38 -10.27 14.31
N HIS A 241 19.30 -9.43 13.28
CA HIS A 241 18.03 -9.09 12.60
C HIS A 241 17.26 -10.34 12.16
N VAL A 242 17.93 -11.27 11.47
CA VAL A 242 17.31 -12.48 10.93
C VAL A 242 16.74 -13.38 12.04
N GLU A 243 17.47 -13.51 13.15
CA GLU A 243 17.06 -14.32 14.29
C GLU A 243 15.88 -13.71 15.06
N LEU A 244 15.88 -12.38 15.24
CA LEU A 244 14.94 -11.70 16.12
C LEU A 244 13.64 -11.27 15.43
N THR A 245 13.64 -11.08 14.12
CA THR A 245 12.49 -10.50 13.39
C THR A 245 11.20 -11.26 13.63
N PHE A 246 11.19 -12.58 13.44
CA PHE A 246 9.97 -13.38 13.54
C PHE A 246 9.44 -13.52 14.97
N PRO A 247 10.27 -13.90 15.97
CA PRO A 247 9.79 -14.00 17.35
C PRO A 247 9.35 -12.65 17.92
N THR A 248 10.03 -11.54 17.56
CA THR A 248 9.62 -10.20 17.98
C THR A 248 8.28 -9.82 17.36
N PHE A 249 8.04 -10.14 16.08
CA PHE A 249 6.77 -9.86 15.44
C PHE A 249 5.63 -10.72 16.03
N GLU A 250 5.88 -11.97 16.35
CA GLU A 250 4.91 -12.81 17.07
C GLU A 250 4.52 -12.19 18.41
N ALA A 251 5.51 -11.75 19.19
CA ALA A 251 5.27 -11.07 20.45
C ALA A 251 4.45 -9.77 20.26
N GLU A 252 4.77 -8.99 19.21
CA GLU A 252 4.04 -7.77 18.86
C GLU A 252 2.58 -8.06 18.51
N LEU A 253 2.32 -9.10 17.70
CA LEU A 253 0.95 -9.53 17.37
C LEU A 253 0.17 -9.92 18.62
N ARG A 254 0.74 -10.77 19.48
CA ARG A 254 0.07 -11.31 20.66
C ARG A 254 -0.18 -10.27 21.76
N GLN A 255 0.79 -9.37 21.99
CA GLN A 255 0.75 -8.45 23.12
C GLN A 255 0.09 -7.13 22.79
N HIS A 256 0.14 -6.68 21.55
CA HIS A 256 -0.30 -5.35 21.16
C HIS A 256 -1.33 -5.35 20.04
N VAL A 257 -1.03 -5.92 18.87
CA VAL A 257 -1.85 -5.76 17.67
C VAL A 257 -3.21 -6.43 17.82
N ILE A 258 -3.23 -7.73 18.14
CA ILE A 258 -4.49 -8.48 18.30
C ILE A 258 -5.36 -7.88 19.40
N PRO A 259 -4.84 -7.63 20.62
CA PRO A 259 -5.63 -6.98 21.67
C PRO A 259 -6.15 -5.59 21.32
N LEU A 260 -5.37 -4.79 20.53
CA LEU A 260 -5.83 -3.48 20.08
C LEU A 260 -7.01 -3.61 19.12
N VAL A 261 -6.91 -4.50 18.13
CA VAL A 261 -7.98 -4.74 17.15
C VAL A 261 -9.26 -5.21 17.87
N GLU A 262 -9.17 -6.17 18.78
CA GLU A 262 -10.31 -6.72 19.50
C GLU A 262 -10.97 -5.72 20.46
N ARG A 263 -10.22 -4.77 21.01
CA ARG A 263 -10.80 -3.67 21.81
C ARG A 263 -11.52 -2.64 20.96
N GLN A 264 -11.01 -2.35 19.77
CA GLN A 264 -11.51 -1.25 18.93
C GLN A 264 -12.61 -1.70 17.97
N TYR A 265 -12.62 -2.97 17.59
CA TYR A 265 -13.54 -3.52 16.58
C TYR A 265 -14.20 -4.79 17.08
N ASN A 266 -15.47 -5.01 16.67
CA ASN A 266 -16.15 -6.26 16.98
C ASN A 266 -15.76 -7.34 15.96
N VAL A 267 -14.70 -8.07 16.27
CA VAL A 267 -14.15 -9.14 15.42
C VAL A 267 -14.23 -10.50 16.13
N ARG A 268 -14.20 -11.55 15.33
CA ARG A 268 -14.10 -12.92 15.85
C ARG A 268 -12.76 -13.10 16.56
N THR A 269 -12.81 -13.75 17.72
CA THR A 269 -11.63 -14.00 18.59
C THR A 269 -11.15 -15.45 18.56
N ASP A 270 -11.82 -16.31 17.82
CA ASP A 270 -11.42 -17.69 17.59
C ASP A 270 -10.46 -17.80 16.38
N PRO A 271 -9.61 -18.84 16.33
CA PRO A 271 -8.64 -19.00 15.24
C PRO A 271 -9.28 -19.03 13.84
N LYS A 272 -10.44 -19.66 13.68
CA LYS A 272 -11.17 -19.74 12.40
C LYS A 272 -11.73 -18.40 11.94
N GLY A 273 -11.84 -17.45 12.84
CA GLY A 273 -12.22 -16.07 12.53
C GLY A 273 -11.05 -15.16 12.17
N ARG A 274 -9.80 -15.65 12.29
CA ARG A 274 -8.59 -14.86 12.00
C ARG A 274 -7.79 -15.47 10.88
N ALA A 275 -7.38 -14.63 9.94
CA ALA A 275 -6.44 -14.96 8.88
C ALA A 275 -5.15 -14.14 9.03
N LEU A 276 -4.01 -14.72 8.63
CA LEU A 276 -2.75 -14.03 8.48
C LEU A 276 -2.26 -14.21 7.04
N ALA A 277 -2.01 -13.11 6.36
CA ALA A 277 -1.44 -13.13 5.01
C ALA A 277 -0.36 -12.07 4.86
N GLY A 278 0.58 -12.29 3.94
CA GLY A 278 1.61 -11.29 3.70
C GLY A 278 2.40 -11.54 2.43
N LEU A 279 3.03 -10.46 1.96
CA LEU A 279 3.84 -10.42 0.75
C LEU A 279 5.33 -10.47 1.10
N SER A 280 6.14 -11.25 0.36
CA SER A 280 7.59 -11.29 0.49
C SER A 280 8.03 -11.58 1.94
N MET A 281 8.66 -10.65 2.64
CA MET A 281 8.95 -10.77 4.07
C MET A 281 7.68 -11.04 4.89
N GLY A 282 6.53 -10.44 4.54
CA GLY A 282 5.24 -10.73 5.15
C GLY A 282 4.77 -12.17 4.91
N GLY A 283 5.06 -12.73 3.74
CA GLY A 283 4.85 -14.15 3.46
C GLY A 283 5.70 -15.03 4.38
N ARG A 284 6.95 -14.67 4.63
CA ARG A 284 7.80 -15.34 5.63
C ARG A 284 7.26 -15.20 7.05
N HIS A 285 6.71 -14.04 7.43
CA HIS A 285 6.01 -13.88 8.71
C HIS A 285 4.81 -14.82 8.80
N THR A 286 4.04 -14.97 7.72
CA THR A 286 2.92 -15.93 7.67
C THR A 286 3.42 -17.36 7.88
N MET A 287 4.53 -17.76 7.26
CA MET A 287 5.11 -19.08 7.45
C MET A 287 5.70 -19.29 8.85
N PHE A 288 6.57 -18.39 9.29
CA PHE A 288 7.37 -18.62 10.49
C PHE A 288 6.67 -18.24 11.78
N VAL A 289 5.65 -17.38 11.70
CA VAL A 289 4.81 -17.00 12.84
C VAL A 289 3.43 -17.63 12.72
N GLY A 290 2.73 -17.42 11.59
CA GLY A 290 1.35 -17.84 11.40
C GLY A 290 1.17 -19.34 11.51
N LEU A 291 1.89 -20.12 10.71
CA LEU A 291 1.77 -21.59 10.69
C LEU A 291 2.23 -22.25 12.01
N LYS A 292 2.95 -21.53 12.87
CA LYS A 292 3.30 -21.97 14.21
C LYS A 292 2.29 -21.53 15.27
N SER A 293 1.38 -20.62 14.93
CA SER A 293 0.40 -20.02 15.84
C SER A 293 -1.04 -20.44 15.46
N LEU A 294 -1.28 -21.75 15.34
CA LEU A 294 -2.62 -22.30 15.04
C LEU A 294 -3.64 -22.08 16.16
N ASP A 295 -3.19 -21.64 17.32
CA ASP A 295 -4.01 -21.12 18.41
C ASP A 295 -4.57 -19.72 18.13
N LEU A 296 -3.96 -18.97 17.21
CA LEU A 296 -4.37 -17.62 16.81
C LEU A 296 -5.10 -17.59 15.46
N PHE A 297 -4.63 -18.34 14.49
CA PHE A 297 -5.04 -18.24 13.09
C PHE A 297 -5.49 -19.58 12.51
N GLY A 298 -6.56 -19.56 11.70
CA GLY A 298 -7.07 -20.71 10.98
C GLY A 298 -6.98 -20.59 9.46
N SER A 299 -6.59 -19.41 8.92
CA SER A 299 -6.43 -19.21 7.47
C SER A 299 -5.15 -18.42 7.17
N PHE A 300 -4.49 -18.77 6.05
CA PHE A 300 -3.17 -18.25 5.73
C PHE A 300 -3.02 -17.91 4.25
N GLY A 301 -2.30 -16.81 3.97
CA GLY A 301 -1.90 -16.39 2.63
C GLY A 301 -0.40 -16.11 2.58
N VAL A 302 0.37 -16.97 1.94
CA VAL A 302 1.82 -16.82 1.72
C VAL A 302 2.03 -16.32 0.30
N LEU A 303 2.40 -15.05 0.14
CA LEU A 303 2.54 -14.40 -1.15
C LEU A 303 4.03 -14.13 -1.41
N SER A 304 4.60 -14.74 -2.46
CA SER A 304 5.97 -14.49 -2.93
C SER A 304 7.02 -14.49 -1.82
N ALA A 305 6.96 -15.44 -0.89
CA ALA A 305 7.88 -15.52 0.27
C ALA A 305 9.34 -15.81 -0.11
N GLY A 306 9.59 -16.15 -1.37
CA GLY A 306 10.88 -16.56 -1.87
C GLY A 306 11.23 -18.01 -1.46
N ASP A 307 12.45 -18.42 -1.76
CA ASP A 307 12.94 -19.73 -1.38
C ASP A 307 13.06 -19.84 0.14
N VAL A 308 12.35 -20.82 0.70
CA VAL A 308 12.32 -21.13 2.13
C VAL A 308 12.43 -22.63 2.28
N ASP A 309 13.40 -23.09 3.07
CA ASP A 309 13.45 -24.47 3.51
C ASP A 309 12.25 -24.79 4.40
N SER A 310 11.15 -25.20 3.76
CA SER A 310 9.90 -25.48 4.45
C SER A 310 9.96 -26.76 5.30
N GLU A 311 10.75 -27.74 4.91
CA GLU A 311 10.85 -29.02 5.63
C GLU A 311 11.37 -28.84 7.05
N THR A 312 12.35 -27.97 7.25
CA THR A 312 12.88 -27.65 8.59
C THR A 312 12.13 -26.49 9.26
N SER A 313 11.81 -25.44 8.52
CA SER A 313 11.26 -24.20 9.08
C SER A 313 9.83 -24.33 9.60
N ILE A 314 9.01 -25.17 8.96
CA ILE A 314 7.61 -25.41 9.34
C ILE A 314 7.32 -26.89 9.62
N ALA A 315 8.33 -27.68 9.98
CA ALA A 315 8.21 -29.11 10.25
C ALA A 315 7.09 -29.44 11.25
N ALA A 316 6.95 -28.63 12.30
CA ALA A 316 5.90 -28.83 13.29
C ALA A 316 4.48 -28.70 12.68
N PHE A 317 4.30 -27.79 11.74
CA PHE A 317 3.03 -27.63 11.01
C PHE A 317 2.78 -28.81 10.06
N LEU A 318 3.79 -29.21 9.29
CA LEU A 318 3.67 -30.30 8.31
C LEU A 318 3.41 -31.66 8.99
N ASN A 319 3.93 -31.88 10.18
CA ASN A 319 3.80 -33.12 10.94
C ASN A 319 2.66 -33.12 11.97
N ASP A 320 1.87 -32.03 12.07
CA ASP A 320 0.71 -32.00 12.97
C ASP A 320 -0.44 -32.84 12.38
N PRO A 321 -0.82 -33.97 13.03
CA PRO A 321 -1.88 -34.85 12.51
C PRO A 321 -3.26 -34.15 12.49
N ASP A 322 -3.42 -33.05 13.24
CA ASP A 322 -4.65 -32.30 13.35
C ASP A 322 -4.68 -31.04 12.50
N VAL A 323 -3.65 -30.79 11.68
CA VAL A 323 -3.52 -29.57 10.89
C VAL A 323 -4.76 -29.31 10.02
N ASN A 324 -5.29 -30.34 9.36
CA ASN A 324 -6.48 -30.23 8.50
C ASN A 324 -7.78 -29.91 9.26
N ARG A 325 -7.80 -30.03 10.59
CA ARG A 325 -8.93 -29.60 11.43
C ARG A 325 -8.76 -28.17 11.94
N LYS A 326 -7.51 -27.72 12.05
CA LYS A 326 -7.13 -26.40 12.56
C LYS A 326 -7.08 -25.34 11.46
N VAL A 327 -6.75 -25.76 10.23
CA VAL A 327 -6.57 -24.86 9.09
C VAL A 327 -7.75 -24.98 8.13
N ASP A 328 -8.45 -23.87 7.93
CA ASP A 328 -9.57 -23.79 6.99
C ASP A 328 -9.11 -23.44 5.57
N TYR A 329 -8.03 -22.66 5.45
CA TYR A 329 -7.50 -22.22 4.15
C TYR A 329 -5.99 -21.95 4.19
N LEU A 330 -5.27 -22.42 3.21
CA LEU A 330 -3.86 -22.09 2.96
C LEU A 330 -3.65 -21.80 1.49
N PHE A 331 -3.24 -20.57 1.19
CA PHE A 331 -2.78 -20.15 -0.13
C PHE A 331 -1.27 -19.94 -0.11
N VAL A 332 -0.59 -20.45 -1.13
CA VAL A 332 0.85 -20.25 -1.38
C VAL A 332 1.00 -19.85 -2.85
N GLY A 333 1.61 -18.67 -3.11
CA GLY A 333 1.77 -18.13 -4.47
C GLY A 333 2.97 -17.20 -4.62
#